data_2f8708f9954279a10adecfb51f8007f8
#
_entry.id   2f8708f9954279a10adecfb51f8007f8
#
_cell.length_a   1.000
_cell.length_b   1.000
_cell.length_c   1.000
_cell.angle_alpha   90.00
_cell.angle_beta   90.00
_cell.angle_gamma   90.00
#
_symmetry.space_group_name_H-M   'P 1'
#
loop_
_entity.id
_entity.type
_entity.pdbx_description
1 polymer ?
#
loop_
_entity_poly.entity_id
_entity_poly.type
_entity_poly.pdbx_seq_one_letter_code
_entity_poly.pdbx_strand_id
1 'polypeptide(L)'
;MKRYIMLIVLALLFSSCKIGKKYTKIELDMPQYYSEYSNDTSSFSDMKWWEIYADSNLINLIDSTLKNNKDMKIATAKVKEIAALKRIDVANFFPQINGSAYAQNEGLNYGGDDYGNDFEFGVKANISWELDLWGNMRWSKEKGVAEYLSTIEGQRALMMSLVAEVAENY
;
A
#
# COMPACT_ATOMS: atom_id res chain seq x y z
N MET A 1 18.93 -42.51 18.97
CA MET A 1 19.40 -41.13 19.14
C MET A 1 19.32 -40.30 17.87
N LYS A 2 19.86 -40.71 16.71
CA LYS A 2 19.82 -39.92 15.47
C LYS A 2 18.38 -39.54 15.00
N ARG A 3 17.38 -40.43 15.14
CA ARG A 3 15.98 -40.16 14.79
C ARG A 3 15.35 -39.05 15.65
N TYR A 4 15.66 -39.01 16.96
CA TYR A 4 15.14 -37.96 17.85
C TYR A 4 15.79 -36.60 17.60
N ILE A 5 17.09 -36.59 17.26
CA ILE A 5 17.78 -35.36 16.86
C ILE A 5 17.18 -34.79 15.59
N MET A 6 16.89 -35.64 14.60
CA MET A 6 16.23 -35.22 13.36
C MET A 6 14.82 -34.64 13.59
N LEU A 7 14.03 -35.22 14.52
CA LEU A 7 12.72 -34.71 14.88
C LEU A 7 12.82 -33.37 15.64
N ILE A 8 13.81 -33.18 16.51
CA ILE A 8 14.04 -31.91 17.21
C ILE A 8 14.46 -30.81 16.23
N VAL A 9 15.38 -31.13 15.31
CA VAL A 9 15.79 -30.17 14.27
C VAL A 9 14.59 -29.80 13.36
N LEU A 10 13.77 -30.78 13.00
CA LEU A 10 12.56 -30.54 12.22
C LEU A 10 11.56 -29.67 13.00
N ALA A 11 11.35 -29.92 14.28
CA ALA A 11 10.47 -29.10 15.14
C ALA A 11 10.98 -27.67 15.32
N LEU A 12 12.29 -27.47 15.40
CA LEU A 12 12.91 -26.14 15.47
C LEU A 12 12.76 -25.35 14.16
N LEU A 13 12.74 -26.04 13.01
CA LEU A 13 12.50 -25.41 11.72
C LEU A 13 11.05 -24.91 11.56
N PHE A 14 10.09 -25.51 12.26
CA PHE A 14 8.70 -25.07 12.26
C PHE A 14 8.40 -23.97 13.28
N SER A 15 9.31 -23.65 14.22
CA SER A 15 9.16 -22.52 15.13
C SER A 15 9.57 -21.21 14.46
N SER A 16 9.05 -20.92 13.27
CA SER A 16 9.22 -19.63 12.60
C SER A 16 8.46 -18.56 13.38
N CYS A 17 9.12 -17.97 14.37
CA CYS A 17 8.56 -16.85 15.11
C CYS A 17 8.44 -15.65 14.16
N LYS A 18 7.22 -15.17 13.95
CA LYS A 18 6.96 -13.89 13.32
C LYS A 18 7.55 -12.80 14.20
N ILE A 19 8.78 -12.34 13.89
CA ILE A 19 9.47 -11.28 14.64
C ILE A 19 8.91 -9.94 14.18
N GLY A 20 8.36 -9.16 15.11
CA GLY A 20 7.86 -7.79 14.88
C GLY A 20 6.52 -7.53 15.56
N LYS A 21 6.20 -6.26 15.76
CA LYS A 21 4.93 -5.83 16.34
C LYS A 21 3.94 -5.53 15.21
N LYS A 22 2.71 -6.05 15.32
CA LYS A 22 1.62 -5.62 14.46
C LYS A 22 1.31 -4.15 14.71
N TYR A 23 0.92 -3.44 13.66
CA TYR A 23 0.37 -2.10 13.82
C TYR A 23 -0.87 -2.16 14.71
N THR A 24 -0.86 -1.38 15.77
CA THR A 24 -2.02 -1.10 16.60
C THR A 24 -2.24 0.41 16.61
N LYS A 25 -3.49 0.84 16.50
CA LYS A 25 -3.83 2.26 16.64
C LYS A 25 -3.34 2.72 18.02
N ILE A 26 -2.58 3.82 18.03
CA ILE A 26 -2.14 4.42 19.29
C ILE A 26 -3.36 5.09 19.91
N GLU A 27 -3.76 4.61 21.08
CA GLU A 27 -4.72 5.32 21.92
C GLU A 27 -3.97 6.43 22.65
N LEU A 28 -4.28 7.68 22.31
CA LEU A 28 -3.76 8.83 23.00
C LEU A 28 -4.52 8.95 24.32
N ASP A 29 -3.81 8.98 25.43
CA ASP A 29 -4.37 9.30 26.75
C ASP A 29 -4.67 10.81 26.78
N MET A 30 -5.86 11.16 26.29
CA MET A 30 -6.30 12.54 26.26
C MET A 30 -7.18 12.82 27.48
N PRO A 31 -7.07 14.03 28.08
CA PRO A 31 -7.97 14.44 29.13
C PRO A 31 -9.43 14.29 28.68
N GLN A 32 -10.26 13.72 29.55
CA GLN A 32 -11.69 13.53 29.26
C GLN A 32 -12.46 14.84 29.13
N TYR A 33 -11.90 15.93 29.65
CA TYR A 33 -12.55 17.26 29.68
C TYR A 33 -11.50 18.33 29.31
N TYR A 34 -11.91 19.32 28.54
CA TYR A 34 -11.17 20.56 28.36
C TYR A 34 -11.31 21.41 29.63
N SER A 35 -10.34 22.30 29.88
CA SER A 35 -10.30 23.15 31.10
C SER A 35 -11.50 24.10 31.23
N GLU A 36 -12.18 24.41 30.14
CA GLU A 36 -13.45 25.12 30.14
C GLU A 36 -14.59 24.10 30.09
N TYR A 37 -15.28 24.00 31.23
CA TYR A 37 -16.35 23.04 31.43
C TYR A 37 -17.58 23.42 30.60
N SER A 38 -17.82 22.71 29.53
CA SER A 38 -19.11 22.68 28.85
C SER A 38 -19.73 21.30 29.05
N ASN A 39 -20.99 21.24 29.47
CA ASN A 39 -21.75 20.00 29.59
C ASN A 39 -22.08 19.37 28.22
N ASP A 40 -21.58 19.98 27.16
CA ASP A 40 -21.77 19.46 25.81
C ASP A 40 -20.71 18.41 25.52
N THR A 41 -21.12 17.15 25.47
CA THR A 41 -20.31 15.99 25.18
C THR A 41 -20.20 15.73 23.67
N SER A 42 -20.81 16.57 22.82
CA SER A 42 -20.69 16.47 21.37
C SER A 42 -19.28 16.91 20.94
N SER A 43 -18.53 16.00 20.31
CA SER A 43 -17.23 16.33 19.76
C SER A 43 -17.37 16.93 18.37
N PHE A 44 -16.77 18.11 18.13
CA PHE A 44 -16.68 18.69 16.78
C PHE A 44 -15.97 17.76 15.79
N SER A 45 -15.15 16.82 16.27
CA SER A 45 -14.45 15.85 15.41
C SER A 45 -15.39 14.84 14.75
N ASP A 46 -16.58 14.62 15.31
CA ASP A 46 -17.58 13.71 14.77
C ASP A 46 -18.59 14.40 13.84
N MET A 47 -18.60 15.73 13.84
CA MET A 47 -19.46 16.51 12.96
C MET A 47 -18.87 16.60 11.54
N LYS A 48 -19.74 16.54 10.57
CA LYS A 48 -19.34 16.78 9.18
C LYS A 48 -19.19 18.28 8.97
N TRP A 49 -18.18 18.70 8.22
CA TRP A 49 -17.90 20.13 8.03
C TRP A 49 -19.10 20.95 7.56
N TRP A 50 -19.99 20.37 6.76
CA TRP A 50 -21.23 21.06 6.30
C TRP A 50 -22.31 21.16 7.36
N GLU A 51 -22.17 20.51 8.50
CA GLU A 51 -23.04 20.65 9.66
C GLU A 51 -22.54 21.76 10.59
N ILE A 52 -21.25 22.14 10.48
CA ILE A 52 -20.63 23.19 11.26
C ILE A 52 -20.98 24.59 10.70
N TYR A 53 -21.04 24.70 9.37
CA TYR A 53 -21.30 25.98 8.70
C TYR A 53 -22.76 26.09 8.30
N ALA A 54 -23.41 27.20 8.73
CA ALA A 54 -24.83 27.47 8.44
C ALA A 54 -25.03 28.26 7.14
N ASP A 55 -23.97 28.86 6.56
CA ASP A 55 -24.03 29.67 5.34
C ASP A 55 -23.96 28.80 4.08
N SER A 56 -25.03 28.81 3.30
CA SER A 56 -25.13 28.05 2.05
C SER A 56 -24.14 28.50 0.96
N ASN A 57 -23.75 29.79 0.94
CA ASN A 57 -22.76 30.27 -0.02
C ASN A 57 -21.37 29.75 0.32
N LEU A 58 -21.00 29.78 1.59
CA LEU A 58 -19.76 29.22 2.08
C LEU A 58 -19.69 27.71 1.80
N ILE A 59 -20.76 26.97 2.09
CA ILE A 59 -20.83 25.51 1.80
C ILE A 59 -20.61 25.25 0.30
N ASN A 60 -21.23 26.03 -0.59
CA ASN A 60 -21.06 25.89 -2.04
C ASN A 60 -19.62 26.20 -2.48
N LEU A 61 -18.97 27.21 -1.90
CA LEU A 61 -17.57 27.55 -2.17
C LEU A 61 -16.63 26.42 -1.73
N ILE A 62 -16.82 25.90 -0.53
CA ILE A 62 -16.04 24.76 -0.02
C ILE A 62 -16.21 23.54 -0.94
N ASP A 63 -17.45 23.17 -1.29
CA ASP A 63 -17.72 22.01 -2.16
C ASP A 63 -17.07 22.19 -3.54
N SER A 64 -17.18 23.40 -4.12
CA SER A 64 -16.51 23.73 -5.38
C SER A 64 -14.98 23.63 -5.27
N THR A 65 -14.40 24.10 -4.17
CA THR A 65 -12.96 24.00 -3.91
C THR A 65 -12.54 22.55 -3.81
N LEU A 66 -13.19 21.74 -2.99
CA LEU A 66 -12.86 20.33 -2.82
C LEU A 66 -12.94 19.53 -4.13
N LYS A 67 -13.91 19.84 -4.99
CA LYS A 67 -14.09 19.19 -6.31
C LYS A 67 -13.04 19.61 -7.33
N ASN A 68 -12.62 20.87 -7.31
CA ASN A 68 -11.80 21.44 -8.37
C ASN A 68 -10.32 21.61 -7.99
N ASN A 69 -9.99 21.64 -6.69
CA ASN A 69 -8.62 21.80 -6.21
C ASN A 69 -7.71 20.70 -6.76
N LYS A 70 -6.53 21.10 -7.23
CA LYS A 70 -5.56 20.19 -7.85
C LYS A 70 -4.88 19.30 -6.82
N ASP A 71 -4.59 19.83 -5.63
CA ASP A 71 -3.93 19.06 -4.57
C ASP A 71 -4.86 17.96 -4.05
N MET A 72 -6.17 18.24 -3.97
CA MET A 72 -7.17 17.24 -3.62
C MET A 72 -7.25 16.12 -4.67
N LYS A 73 -7.13 16.46 -5.95
CA LYS A 73 -7.05 15.46 -7.04
C LYS A 73 -5.77 14.63 -6.97
N ILE A 74 -4.64 15.27 -6.68
CA ILE A 74 -3.34 14.59 -6.47
C ILE A 74 -3.43 13.64 -5.29
N ALA A 75 -3.95 14.09 -4.14
CA ALA A 75 -4.12 13.25 -2.96
C ALA A 75 -5.02 12.04 -3.23
N THR A 76 -6.12 12.25 -3.98
CA THR A 76 -7.03 11.17 -4.40
C THR A 76 -6.33 10.17 -5.33
N ALA A 77 -5.52 10.65 -6.26
CA ALA A 77 -4.73 9.79 -7.15
C ALA A 77 -3.68 8.99 -6.35
N LYS A 78 -3.06 9.62 -5.35
CA LYS A 78 -2.08 8.96 -4.46
C LYS A 78 -2.71 7.83 -3.64
N VAL A 79 -3.91 8.02 -3.12
CA VAL A 79 -4.66 6.94 -2.44
C VAL A 79 -4.89 5.76 -3.38
N LYS A 80 -5.25 6.00 -4.65
CA LYS A 80 -5.43 4.94 -5.65
C LYS A 80 -4.13 4.24 -6.00
N GLU A 81 -3.03 4.98 -6.13
CA GLU A 81 -1.70 4.45 -6.37
C GLU A 81 -1.27 3.50 -5.23
N ILE A 82 -1.36 3.94 -3.98
CA ILE A 82 -0.98 3.12 -2.83
C ILE A 82 -1.91 1.89 -2.68
N ALA A 83 -3.20 2.03 -3.01
CA ALA A 83 -4.12 0.91 -3.06
C ALA A 83 -3.71 -0.14 -4.12
N ALA A 84 -3.17 0.29 -5.25
CA ALA A 84 -2.65 -0.61 -6.28
C ALA A 84 -1.33 -1.29 -5.84
N LEU A 85 -0.41 -0.54 -5.25
CA LEU A 85 0.85 -1.09 -4.69
C LEU A 85 0.58 -2.15 -3.62
N LYS A 86 -0.37 -1.92 -2.72
CA LYS A 86 -0.80 -2.92 -1.74
C LYS A 86 -1.27 -4.23 -2.39
N ARG A 87 -1.89 -4.18 -3.59
CA ARG A 87 -2.29 -5.39 -4.32
C ARG A 87 -1.10 -6.17 -4.86
N ILE A 88 0.00 -5.49 -5.19
CA ILE A 88 1.25 -6.14 -5.62
C ILE A 88 1.82 -6.98 -4.46
N ASP A 89 1.85 -6.43 -3.25
CA ASP A 89 2.28 -7.18 -2.06
C ASP A 89 1.45 -8.45 -1.84
N VAL A 90 0.14 -8.40 -2.12
CA VAL A 90 -0.72 -9.58 -2.05
C VAL A 90 -0.45 -10.55 -3.20
N ALA A 91 -0.16 -10.05 -4.41
CA ALA A 91 0.12 -10.89 -5.58
C ALA A 91 1.37 -11.76 -5.40
N ASN A 92 2.36 -11.30 -4.62
CA ASN A 92 3.57 -12.04 -4.32
C ASN A 92 3.35 -13.35 -3.54
N PHE A 93 2.17 -13.53 -2.93
CA PHE A 93 1.80 -14.80 -2.29
C PHE A 93 1.43 -15.90 -3.29
N PHE A 94 1.18 -15.56 -4.54
CA PHE A 94 0.77 -16.50 -5.57
C PHE A 94 1.93 -16.87 -6.50
N PRO A 95 1.88 -18.06 -7.12
CA PRO A 95 2.85 -18.43 -8.14
C PRO A 95 2.88 -17.41 -9.27
N GLN A 96 4.10 -17.04 -9.69
CA GLN A 96 4.34 -16.16 -10.82
C GLN A 96 4.51 -17.01 -12.08
N ILE A 97 3.73 -16.71 -13.11
CA ILE A 97 3.81 -17.39 -14.41
C ILE A 97 4.33 -16.38 -15.42
N ASN A 98 5.51 -16.67 -15.97
CA ASN A 98 6.14 -15.85 -16.98
C ASN A 98 6.25 -16.61 -18.29
N GLY A 99 5.81 -15.98 -19.37
CA GLY A 99 5.98 -16.48 -20.74
C GLY A 99 6.93 -15.58 -21.52
N SER A 100 7.85 -16.16 -22.28
CA SER A 100 8.68 -15.44 -23.23
C SER A 100 8.72 -16.17 -24.57
N ALA A 101 8.68 -15.39 -25.65
CA ALA A 101 8.95 -15.87 -26.97
C ALA A 101 10.19 -15.13 -27.49
N TYR A 102 11.08 -15.87 -28.15
CA TYR A 102 12.28 -15.28 -28.72
C TYR A 102 12.48 -15.78 -30.15
N ALA A 103 13.07 -14.94 -30.93
CA ALA A 103 13.58 -15.26 -32.25
C ALA A 103 14.94 -14.58 -32.34
N GLN A 104 15.97 -15.37 -32.63
CA GLN A 104 17.33 -14.88 -32.75
C GLN A 104 17.96 -15.47 -34.02
N ASN A 105 18.85 -14.68 -34.62
CA ASN A 105 19.67 -15.10 -35.73
C ASN A 105 21.12 -14.89 -35.33
N GLU A 106 21.86 -15.99 -35.17
CA GLU A 106 23.27 -15.93 -34.83
C GLU A 106 24.09 -16.23 -36.08
N GLY A 107 24.91 -15.27 -36.47
CA GLY A 107 25.97 -15.50 -37.47
C GLY A 107 27.21 -16.04 -36.77
N LEU A 108 27.50 -17.30 -36.94
CA LEU A 108 28.68 -17.96 -36.36
C LEU A 108 29.78 -18.02 -37.40
N ASN A 109 30.97 -17.44 -37.08
CA ASN A 109 32.16 -17.62 -37.86
C ASN A 109 33.11 -18.63 -37.18
N TYR A 110 33.17 -19.82 -37.65
CA TYR A 110 34.01 -20.89 -37.08
C TYR A 110 35.47 -20.86 -37.59
N GLY A 111 35.95 -19.73 -38.06
CA GLY A 111 37.36 -19.58 -38.45
C GLY A 111 37.67 -20.09 -39.86
N GLY A 112 36.77 -19.89 -40.80
CA GLY A 112 36.91 -20.18 -42.23
C GLY A 112 35.98 -19.29 -43.05
N ASP A 113 35.96 -19.50 -44.36
CA ASP A 113 35.08 -18.76 -45.28
C ASP A 113 33.59 -19.17 -45.19
N ASP A 114 33.25 -20.04 -44.24
CA ASP A 114 31.88 -20.52 -44.01
C ASP A 114 31.18 -19.69 -42.95
N TYR A 115 30.30 -18.80 -43.37
CA TYR A 115 29.36 -18.08 -42.51
C TYR A 115 28.08 -18.90 -42.36
N GLY A 116 27.93 -19.57 -41.24
CA GLY A 116 26.67 -20.23 -40.88
C GLY A 116 25.71 -19.17 -40.29
N ASN A 117 24.53 -19.07 -40.86
CA ASN A 117 23.41 -18.32 -40.26
C ASN A 117 22.49 -19.33 -39.58
N ASP A 118 22.40 -19.28 -38.28
CA ASP A 118 21.49 -20.13 -37.51
C ASP A 118 20.32 -19.30 -37.00
N PHE A 119 19.12 -19.65 -37.44
CA PHE A 119 17.90 -18.98 -37.03
C PHE A 119 17.17 -19.86 -36.02
N GLU A 120 17.11 -19.38 -34.76
CA GLU A 120 16.44 -20.05 -33.67
C GLU A 120 15.20 -19.28 -33.23
N PHE A 121 14.10 -19.97 -33.01
CA PHE A 121 12.92 -19.43 -32.38
C PHE A 121 12.46 -20.37 -31.29
N GLY A 122 11.89 -19.79 -30.23
CA GLY A 122 11.39 -20.61 -29.14
C GLY A 122 10.38 -19.89 -28.27
N VAL A 123 9.64 -20.69 -27.52
CA VAL A 123 8.70 -20.21 -26.48
C VAL A 123 9.09 -20.88 -25.19
N LYS A 124 9.22 -20.10 -24.13
CA LYS A 124 9.50 -20.59 -22.78
C LYS A 124 8.37 -20.15 -21.85
N ALA A 125 7.90 -21.07 -21.01
CA ALA A 125 7.04 -20.77 -19.88
C ALA A 125 7.79 -21.14 -18.59
N ASN A 126 7.79 -20.22 -17.64
CA ASN A 126 8.42 -20.41 -16.33
C ASN A 126 7.42 -20.15 -15.24
N ILE A 127 7.34 -21.06 -14.28
CA ILE A 127 6.53 -20.89 -13.06
C ILE A 127 7.50 -20.80 -11.89
N SER A 128 7.42 -19.72 -11.15
CA SER A 128 8.19 -19.50 -9.91
C SER A 128 7.24 -19.21 -8.75
N TRP A 129 7.52 -19.79 -7.60
CA TRP A 129 6.76 -19.55 -6.39
C TRP A 129 7.70 -19.50 -5.19
N GLU A 130 7.62 -18.44 -4.44
CA GLU A 130 8.38 -18.23 -3.22
C GLU A 130 7.50 -18.52 -2.01
N LEU A 131 7.96 -19.42 -1.13
CA LEU A 131 7.27 -19.74 0.11
C LEU A 131 7.71 -18.76 1.20
N ASP A 132 6.76 -18.11 1.84
CA ASP A 132 7.01 -17.13 2.92
C ASP A 132 7.36 -17.82 4.25
N LEU A 133 8.49 -18.53 4.30
CA LEU A 133 8.93 -19.26 5.49
C LEU A 133 9.27 -18.31 6.65
N TRP A 134 9.84 -17.16 6.35
CA TRP A 134 10.33 -16.19 7.32
C TRP A 134 9.36 -15.04 7.60
N GLY A 135 8.23 -14.98 6.90
CA GLY A 135 7.20 -13.98 7.09
C GLY A 135 7.47 -12.64 6.41
N ASN A 136 8.42 -12.57 5.47
CA ASN A 136 8.75 -11.34 4.75
C ASN A 136 7.57 -10.80 3.94
N MET A 137 6.88 -11.66 3.18
CA MET A 137 5.70 -11.29 2.39
C MET A 137 4.54 -10.87 3.30
N ARG A 138 4.35 -11.56 4.43
CA ARG A 138 3.33 -11.18 5.44
C ARG A 138 3.58 -9.79 6.00
N TRP A 139 4.85 -9.46 6.29
CA TRP A 139 5.22 -8.12 6.77
C TRP A 139 5.09 -7.06 5.69
N SER A 140 5.46 -7.37 4.44
CA SER A 140 5.26 -6.46 3.29
C SER A 140 3.78 -6.11 3.12
N LYS A 141 2.90 -7.10 3.18
CA LYS A 141 1.45 -6.90 3.13
C LYS A 141 0.95 -6.00 4.28
N GLU A 142 1.40 -6.24 5.52
CA GLU A 142 0.99 -5.42 6.68
C GLU A 142 1.51 -3.99 6.55
N LYS A 143 2.74 -3.80 6.07
CA LYS A 143 3.31 -2.49 5.73
C LYS A 143 2.44 -1.78 4.68
N GLY A 144 2.10 -2.44 3.58
CA GLY A 144 1.26 -1.88 2.53
C GLY A 144 -0.13 -1.48 3.02
N VAL A 145 -0.72 -2.22 3.99
CA VAL A 145 -1.97 -1.83 4.64
C VAL A 145 -1.79 -0.57 5.48
N ALA A 146 -0.74 -0.49 6.29
CA ALA A 146 -0.47 0.68 7.13
C ALA A 146 -0.21 1.93 6.29
N GLU A 147 0.54 1.81 5.20
CA GLU A 147 0.82 2.89 4.25
C GLU A 147 -0.45 3.38 3.56
N TYR A 148 -1.33 2.46 3.15
CA TYR A 148 -2.63 2.80 2.59
C TYR A 148 -3.50 3.58 3.57
N LEU A 149 -3.61 3.14 4.82
CA LEU A 149 -4.36 3.85 5.86
C LEU A 149 -3.77 5.23 6.14
N SER A 150 -2.45 5.35 6.25
CA SER A 150 -1.76 6.63 6.41
C SER A 150 -2.06 7.60 5.27
N THR A 151 -2.12 7.10 4.03
CA THR A 151 -2.40 7.92 2.85
C THR A 151 -3.85 8.43 2.85
N ILE A 152 -4.81 7.62 3.32
CA ILE A 152 -6.21 8.03 3.49
C ILE A 152 -6.31 9.15 4.54
N GLU A 153 -5.64 9.01 5.68
CA GLU A 153 -5.66 10.05 6.72
C GLU A 153 -4.95 11.33 6.25
N GLY A 154 -3.89 11.22 5.44
CA GLY A 154 -3.26 12.37 4.79
C GLY A 154 -4.21 13.11 3.84
N GLN A 155 -5.01 12.39 3.06
CA GLN A 155 -6.05 12.99 2.20
C GLN A 155 -7.12 13.71 3.04
N ARG A 156 -7.54 13.11 4.18
CA ARG A 156 -8.50 13.75 5.09
C ARG A 156 -7.94 15.03 5.71
N ALA A 157 -6.67 15.00 6.13
CA ALA A 157 -6.00 16.18 6.68
C ALA A 157 -5.95 17.33 5.64
N LEU A 158 -5.61 17.04 4.39
CA LEU A 158 -5.65 18.03 3.31
C LEU A 158 -7.07 18.59 3.10
N MET A 159 -8.08 17.73 3.10
CA MET A 159 -9.47 18.15 2.98
C MET A 159 -9.86 19.13 4.10
N MET A 160 -9.51 18.81 5.34
CA MET A 160 -9.78 19.68 6.48
C MET A 160 -9.07 21.03 6.38
N SER A 161 -7.81 21.02 5.94
CA SER A 161 -7.04 22.25 5.72
C SER A 161 -7.68 23.15 4.65
N LEU A 162 -8.12 22.58 3.54
CA LEU A 162 -8.81 23.31 2.47
C LEU A 162 -10.15 23.88 2.93
N VAL A 163 -10.91 23.13 3.73
CA VAL A 163 -12.17 23.61 4.30
C VAL A 163 -11.91 24.82 5.21
N ALA A 164 -10.90 24.71 6.10
CA ALA A 164 -10.54 25.80 7.00
C ALA A 164 -10.06 27.04 6.24
N GLU A 165 -9.19 26.86 5.23
CA GLU A 165 -8.66 27.95 4.42
C GLU A 165 -9.75 28.72 3.68
N VAL A 166 -10.74 28.01 3.09
CA VAL A 166 -11.87 28.67 2.43
C VAL A 166 -12.73 29.41 3.44
N ALA A 167 -12.99 28.82 4.60
CA ALA A 167 -13.80 29.46 5.66
C ALA A 167 -13.11 30.69 6.25
N GLU A 168 -11.77 30.70 6.38
CA GLU A 168 -10.99 31.82 6.89
C GLU A 168 -10.97 33.01 5.89
N ASN A 169 -10.99 32.72 4.59
CA ASN A 169 -10.90 33.73 3.54
C ASN A 169 -12.28 34.22 3.03
N TYR A 170 -13.38 33.63 3.48
CA TYR A 170 -14.77 34.03 3.19
C TYR A 170 -15.21 35.21 4.03
#